data_1eaeda30f5d4755aa0a618fb8e51c065
#
_entry.id   1eaeda30f5d4755aa0a618fb8e51c065
#
_cell.length_a   1.000
_cell.length_b   1.000
_cell.length_c   1.000
_cell.angle_alpha   90.00
_cell.angle_beta   90.00
_cell.angle_gamma   90.00
#
_symmetry.space_group_name_H-M   'P 1'
#
loop_
_entity.id
_entity.type
_entity.pdbx_description
1 polymer ?
#
loop_
_entity_poly.entity_id
_entity_poly.type
_entity_poly.pdbx_seq_one_letter_code
_entity_poly.pdbx_strand_id
1 'polypeptide(L)'
;MTLLSTPGNPITDDAVTGTIRTPDGVELRFARWGSPADAKGTVCGFTGRGEFIEKYFETARDLRQRGFAVAVMDWRGQGHSSRQLPDPRKGHVASFAEYEIDAETFMRLVVLPECPPPYFALAHSMGGAVLLRAAHAGQRWFERMVLTAPLIDLPQPRSAWPLRLLVRTLRLAGLGGSYVPGSNVDRTRAKGFPGNPLTSDPERHARNAAVVAQDPALAIGAPTVAWFDAAFDTMVGFRAADYPSKVGLPVLMVAAGSDRIVSAAAIARFAARLPAGSHLMIRGARHEILQEQDSCRAQFWAAFDAFVPGPSAPMTPAGTPATLI
;
A
#
# COMPACT_ATOMS: atom_id res chain seq x y z
N MET A 1 -14.70 -4.61 -15.68
CA MET A 1 -14.83 -3.24 -15.14
C MET A 1 -13.76 -2.37 -15.78
N THR A 2 -14.10 -1.19 -16.29
CA THR A 2 -13.15 -0.28 -16.93
C THR A 2 -12.46 0.59 -15.89
N LEU A 3 -11.19 0.93 -16.14
CA LEU A 3 -10.48 1.94 -15.35
C LEU A 3 -10.95 3.33 -15.77
N LEU A 4 -11.08 4.24 -14.82
CA LEU A 4 -11.54 5.59 -15.07
C LEU A 4 -10.36 6.49 -15.45
N SER A 5 -10.36 6.95 -16.71
CA SER A 5 -9.41 7.95 -17.20
C SER A 5 -10.01 9.35 -17.11
N THR A 6 -9.24 10.31 -16.61
CA THR A 6 -9.60 11.74 -16.63
C THR A 6 -8.51 12.54 -17.35
N PRO A 7 -8.79 13.76 -17.85
CA PRO A 7 -7.76 14.56 -18.55
C PRO A 7 -6.50 14.80 -17.72
N GLY A 8 -6.65 14.98 -16.40
CA GLY A 8 -5.52 15.14 -15.47
C GLY A 8 -4.91 13.84 -14.98
N ASN A 9 -5.53 12.68 -15.28
CA ASN A 9 -5.07 11.36 -14.85
C ASN A 9 -5.31 10.32 -15.96
N PRO A 10 -4.63 10.44 -17.10
CA PRO A 10 -4.83 9.54 -18.23
C PRO A 10 -4.32 8.13 -17.91
N ILE A 11 -5.09 7.15 -18.36
CA ILE A 11 -4.66 5.75 -18.42
C ILE A 11 -3.79 5.54 -19.65
N THR A 12 -2.89 4.59 -19.63
CA THR A 12 -2.15 4.13 -20.80
C THR A 12 -2.92 3.01 -21.52
N ASP A 13 -2.87 2.96 -22.85
CA ASP A 13 -3.69 2.08 -23.69
C ASP A 13 -3.43 0.59 -23.48
N ASP A 14 -2.29 0.22 -22.92
CA ASP A 14 -1.88 -1.17 -22.65
C ASP A 14 -2.29 -1.70 -21.26
N ALA A 15 -3.10 -0.95 -20.51
CA ALA A 15 -3.62 -1.40 -19.22
C ALA A 15 -4.62 -2.54 -19.42
N VAL A 16 -4.36 -3.66 -18.77
CA VAL A 16 -5.28 -4.80 -18.66
C VAL A 16 -5.95 -4.76 -17.31
N THR A 17 -7.26 -4.80 -17.26
CA THR A 17 -8.04 -4.81 -16.02
C THR A 17 -8.99 -5.98 -15.97
N GLY A 18 -9.30 -6.46 -14.78
CA GLY A 18 -10.22 -7.57 -14.59
C GLY A 18 -10.64 -7.69 -13.12
N THR A 19 -11.38 -8.76 -12.87
CA THR A 19 -11.77 -9.19 -11.52
C THR A 19 -11.30 -10.61 -11.26
N ILE A 20 -10.92 -10.88 -10.03
CA ILE A 20 -10.60 -12.22 -9.52
C ILE A 20 -11.45 -12.50 -8.29
N ARG A 21 -11.67 -13.77 -8.00
CA ARG A 21 -12.47 -14.19 -6.86
C ARG A 21 -11.62 -14.89 -5.81
N THR A 22 -11.72 -14.42 -4.57
CA THR A 22 -11.05 -15.03 -3.43
C THR A 22 -11.72 -16.35 -3.01
N PRO A 23 -11.03 -17.23 -2.25
CA PRO A 23 -11.62 -18.46 -1.74
C PRO A 23 -12.87 -18.25 -0.86
N ASP A 24 -12.96 -17.12 -0.17
CA ASP A 24 -14.12 -16.70 0.63
C ASP A 24 -15.19 -15.93 -0.16
N GLY A 25 -15.07 -15.91 -1.51
CA GLY A 25 -16.11 -15.47 -2.43
C GLY A 25 -16.11 -13.99 -2.75
N VAL A 26 -15.13 -13.23 -2.30
CA VAL A 26 -15.01 -11.78 -2.56
C VAL A 26 -14.44 -11.53 -3.96
N GLU A 27 -15.02 -10.62 -4.71
CA GLU A 27 -14.47 -10.18 -5.98
C GLU A 27 -13.53 -8.98 -5.78
N LEU A 28 -12.30 -9.11 -6.30
CA LEU A 28 -11.28 -8.08 -6.25
C LEU A 28 -11.01 -7.55 -7.66
N ARG A 29 -11.01 -6.22 -7.82
CA ARG A 29 -10.58 -5.58 -9.05
C ARG A 29 -9.05 -5.47 -9.08
N PHE A 30 -8.47 -5.67 -10.26
CA PHE A 30 -7.06 -5.44 -10.50
C PHE A 30 -6.82 -4.71 -11.81
N ALA A 31 -5.63 -4.13 -11.93
CA ALA A 31 -5.07 -3.65 -13.18
C ALA A 31 -3.60 -4.10 -13.29
N ARG A 32 -3.16 -4.38 -14.49
CA ARG A 32 -1.75 -4.61 -14.80
C ARG A 32 -1.34 -3.86 -16.08
N TRP A 33 -0.12 -3.45 -16.10
CA TRP A 33 0.53 -2.82 -17.23
C TRP A 33 1.70 -3.69 -17.67
N GLY A 34 1.73 -4.01 -18.96
CA GLY A 34 2.78 -4.83 -19.55
C GLY A 34 4.16 -4.20 -19.41
N SER A 35 5.16 -5.00 -19.60
CA SER A 35 6.55 -4.58 -19.54
C SER A 35 7.14 -4.41 -20.93
N PRO A 36 8.21 -3.58 -21.07
CA PRO A 36 9.11 -3.69 -22.22
C PRO A 36 9.69 -5.12 -22.32
N ALA A 37 10.18 -5.48 -23.50
CA ALA A 37 10.74 -6.82 -23.76
C ALA A 37 11.86 -7.22 -22.75
N ASP A 38 12.58 -6.22 -22.22
CA ASP A 38 13.68 -6.39 -21.26
C ASP A 38 13.26 -5.99 -19.83
N ALA A 39 12.08 -6.40 -19.39
CA ALA A 39 11.60 -6.02 -18.07
C ALA A 39 12.54 -6.41 -16.93
N LYS A 40 12.76 -5.47 -16.02
CA LYS A 40 13.50 -5.69 -14.77
C LYS A 40 12.75 -6.55 -13.75
N GLY A 41 11.54 -6.98 -14.08
CA GLY A 41 10.61 -7.68 -13.21
C GLY A 41 9.30 -6.91 -13.05
N THR A 42 8.52 -7.28 -12.04
CA THR A 42 7.20 -6.68 -11.77
C THR A 42 7.17 -6.02 -10.40
N VAL A 43 6.68 -4.79 -10.34
CA VAL A 43 6.33 -4.12 -9.08
C VAL A 43 4.83 -4.26 -8.81
N CYS A 44 4.51 -4.93 -7.73
CA CYS A 44 3.14 -5.14 -7.26
C CYS A 44 2.75 -4.01 -6.30
N GLY A 45 1.73 -3.22 -6.65
CA GLY A 45 1.22 -2.11 -5.86
C GLY A 45 0.12 -2.55 -4.90
N PHE A 46 0.29 -2.22 -3.62
CA PHE A 46 -0.67 -2.49 -2.55
C PHE A 46 -1.08 -1.18 -1.88
N THR A 47 -2.28 -0.75 -2.17
CA THR A 47 -2.79 0.57 -1.81
C THR A 47 -3.07 0.72 -0.31
N GLY A 48 -3.19 1.97 0.15
CA GLY A 48 -3.63 2.29 1.50
C GLY A 48 -5.15 2.20 1.67
N ARG A 49 -5.63 2.50 2.88
CA ARG A 49 -7.06 2.56 3.14
C ARG A 49 -7.70 3.76 2.44
N GLY A 50 -8.77 3.52 1.70
CA GLY A 50 -9.50 4.55 0.96
C GLY A 50 -8.81 4.98 -0.34
N GLU A 51 -7.83 4.21 -0.77
CA GLU A 51 -7.20 4.37 -2.07
C GLU A 51 -7.77 3.37 -3.08
N PHE A 52 -7.52 3.63 -4.37
CA PHE A 52 -8.03 2.85 -5.49
C PHE A 52 -7.00 2.89 -6.64
N ILE A 53 -7.12 1.99 -7.60
CA ILE A 53 -6.15 1.77 -8.69
C ILE A 53 -5.84 3.06 -9.46
N GLU A 54 -6.85 3.88 -9.80
CA GLU A 54 -6.68 5.11 -10.59
C GLU A 54 -5.74 6.12 -9.94
N LYS A 55 -5.63 6.10 -8.62
CA LYS A 55 -4.71 6.95 -7.86
C LYS A 55 -3.23 6.61 -8.13
N TYR A 56 -2.98 5.41 -8.65
CA TYR A 56 -1.64 4.89 -8.91
C TYR A 56 -1.20 5.00 -10.37
N PHE A 57 -1.97 5.61 -11.28
CA PHE A 57 -1.61 5.73 -12.69
C PHE A 57 -0.28 6.46 -12.91
N GLU A 58 -0.04 7.57 -12.19
CA GLU A 58 1.25 8.28 -12.25
C GLU A 58 2.39 7.38 -11.74
N THR A 59 2.19 6.71 -10.61
CA THR A 59 3.18 5.78 -10.04
C THR A 59 3.44 4.60 -10.99
N ALA A 60 2.42 4.08 -11.66
CA ALA A 60 2.57 3.03 -12.65
C ALA A 60 3.40 3.51 -13.86
N ARG A 61 3.16 4.73 -14.36
CA ARG A 61 4.00 5.34 -15.41
C ARG A 61 5.45 5.47 -14.98
N ASP A 62 5.71 5.96 -13.77
CA ASP A 62 7.06 6.14 -13.24
C ASP A 62 7.82 4.80 -13.12
N LEU A 63 7.13 3.75 -12.68
CA LEU A 63 7.69 2.39 -12.59
C LEU A 63 7.97 1.80 -13.97
N ARG A 64 7.06 2.01 -14.92
CA ARG A 64 7.24 1.54 -16.30
C ARG A 64 8.40 2.25 -17.01
N GLN A 65 8.57 3.56 -16.79
CA GLN A 65 9.74 4.31 -17.27
C GLN A 65 11.06 3.79 -16.69
N ARG A 66 11.01 3.15 -15.52
CA ARG A 66 12.15 2.45 -14.88
C ARG A 66 12.36 1.03 -15.40
N GLY A 67 11.50 0.57 -16.31
CA GLY A 67 11.61 -0.75 -16.93
C GLY A 67 10.90 -1.87 -16.17
N PHE A 68 9.96 -1.57 -15.29
CA PHE A 68 9.17 -2.60 -14.59
C PHE A 68 7.80 -2.81 -15.23
N ALA A 69 7.32 -4.04 -15.22
CA ALA A 69 5.90 -4.32 -15.28
C ALA A 69 5.24 -3.88 -13.97
N VAL A 70 3.95 -3.56 -14.02
CA VAL A 70 3.23 -3.09 -12.83
C VAL A 70 1.91 -3.85 -12.70
N ALA A 71 1.55 -4.25 -11.49
CA ALA A 71 0.26 -4.81 -11.17
C ALA A 71 -0.27 -4.19 -9.86
N VAL A 72 -1.52 -3.76 -9.84
CA VAL A 72 -2.16 -3.11 -8.68
C VAL A 72 -3.55 -3.69 -8.49
N MET A 73 -4.00 -3.80 -7.24
CA MET A 73 -5.37 -4.24 -6.94
C MET A 73 -6.10 -3.27 -6.01
N ASP A 74 -7.42 -3.27 -6.09
CA ASP A 74 -8.28 -2.74 -5.03
C ASP A 74 -8.52 -3.82 -3.97
N TRP A 75 -8.28 -3.49 -2.71
CA TRP A 75 -8.61 -4.36 -1.60
C TRP A 75 -10.12 -4.58 -1.47
N ARG A 76 -10.56 -5.70 -0.86
CA ARG A 76 -11.96 -5.87 -0.46
C ARG A 76 -12.48 -4.64 0.27
N GLY A 77 -13.71 -4.27 0.01
CA GLY A 77 -14.34 -3.11 0.63
C GLY A 77 -13.91 -1.76 0.09
N GLN A 78 -13.03 -1.66 -0.91
CA GLN A 78 -12.47 -0.40 -1.45
C GLN A 78 -12.46 -0.40 -2.98
N GLY A 79 -12.27 0.78 -3.58
CA GLY A 79 -12.27 0.93 -5.03
C GLY A 79 -13.51 0.31 -5.67
N HIS A 80 -13.33 -0.53 -6.68
CA HIS A 80 -14.40 -1.32 -7.28
C HIS A 80 -14.40 -2.81 -6.89
N SER A 81 -13.64 -3.20 -5.87
CA SER A 81 -13.77 -4.51 -5.25
C SER A 81 -15.05 -4.64 -4.43
N SER A 82 -15.52 -5.86 -4.21
CA SER A 82 -16.78 -6.16 -3.48
C SER A 82 -16.85 -5.48 -2.13
N ARG A 83 -17.98 -4.87 -1.85
CA ARG A 83 -18.29 -4.29 -0.53
C ARG A 83 -18.78 -5.38 0.43
N GLN A 84 -18.32 -5.29 1.68
CA GLN A 84 -18.65 -6.26 2.73
C GLN A 84 -19.92 -5.90 3.50
N LEU A 85 -20.44 -4.67 3.34
CA LEU A 85 -21.62 -4.16 4.01
C LEU A 85 -22.58 -3.51 3.01
N PRO A 86 -23.89 -3.42 3.33
CA PRO A 86 -24.91 -2.79 2.47
C PRO A 86 -24.61 -1.32 2.15
N ASP A 87 -24.05 -0.55 3.09
CA ASP A 87 -23.58 0.81 2.81
C ASP A 87 -22.22 0.73 2.09
N PRO A 88 -22.13 1.05 0.78
CA PRO A 88 -20.92 0.91 -0.02
C PRO A 88 -19.79 1.86 0.39
N ARG A 89 -20.08 2.88 1.19
CA ARG A 89 -19.08 3.81 1.71
C ARG A 89 -18.30 3.24 2.89
N LYS A 90 -18.72 2.10 3.44
CA LYS A 90 -18.06 1.44 4.57
C LYS A 90 -16.99 0.47 4.08
N GLY A 91 -15.73 0.91 4.08
CA GLY A 91 -14.60 -0.01 3.98
C GLY A 91 -14.50 -0.83 5.27
N HIS A 92 -14.80 -2.13 5.19
CA HIS A 92 -14.96 -3.01 6.35
C HIS A 92 -14.20 -4.30 6.17
N VAL A 93 -13.54 -4.72 7.24
CA VAL A 93 -13.05 -6.09 7.46
C VAL A 93 -13.20 -6.42 8.94
N ALA A 94 -13.36 -7.68 9.27
CA ALA A 94 -13.35 -8.15 10.65
C ALA A 94 -11.92 -8.42 11.16
N SER A 95 -10.97 -8.70 10.25
CA SER A 95 -9.57 -8.97 10.55
C SER A 95 -8.67 -8.59 9.37
N PHE A 96 -7.42 -8.18 9.63
CA PHE A 96 -6.44 -7.98 8.56
C PHE A 96 -6.00 -9.29 7.89
N ALA A 97 -6.30 -10.45 8.48
CA ALA A 97 -6.14 -11.73 7.80
C ALA A 97 -6.99 -11.84 6.51
N GLU A 98 -8.12 -11.14 6.43
CA GLU A 98 -8.92 -11.08 5.21
C GLU A 98 -8.18 -10.37 4.07
N TYR A 99 -7.41 -9.33 4.37
CA TYR A 99 -6.53 -8.69 3.38
C TYR A 99 -5.33 -9.56 2.97
N GLU A 100 -4.88 -10.45 3.85
CA GLU A 100 -3.84 -11.44 3.49
C GLU A 100 -4.38 -12.42 2.44
N ILE A 101 -5.66 -12.85 2.56
CA ILE A 101 -6.34 -13.65 1.54
C ILE A 101 -6.41 -12.90 0.20
N ASP A 102 -6.72 -11.59 0.22
CA ASP A 102 -6.75 -10.78 -0.99
C ASP A 102 -5.38 -10.73 -1.67
N ALA A 103 -4.33 -10.43 -0.90
CA ALA A 103 -2.97 -10.36 -1.41
C ALA A 103 -2.52 -11.72 -2.00
N GLU A 104 -2.78 -12.82 -1.31
CA GLU A 104 -2.46 -14.16 -1.80
C GLU A 104 -3.22 -14.49 -3.09
N THR A 105 -4.51 -14.17 -3.15
CA THR A 105 -5.33 -14.40 -4.34
C THR A 105 -4.82 -13.60 -5.52
N PHE A 106 -4.49 -12.33 -5.32
CA PHE A 106 -3.92 -11.46 -6.35
C PHE A 106 -2.58 -12.01 -6.86
N MET A 107 -1.70 -12.39 -5.95
CA MET A 107 -0.41 -12.99 -6.35
C MET A 107 -0.62 -14.26 -7.17
N ARG A 108 -1.46 -15.19 -6.70
CA ARG A 108 -1.64 -16.49 -7.33
C ARG A 108 -2.38 -16.45 -8.66
N LEU A 109 -3.39 -15.60 -8.79
CA LEU A 109 -4.26 -15.58 -9.96
C LEU A 109 -3.90 -14.53 -11.01
N VAL A 110 -3.12 -13.51 -10.65
CA VAL A 110 -2.75 -12.43 -11.56
C VAL A 110 -1.25 -12.32 -11.73
N VAL A 111 -0.52 -12.11 -10.61
CA VAL A 111 0.90 -11.73 -10.72
C VAL A 111 1.76 -12.89 -11.18
N LEU A 112 1.69 -14.04 -10.50
CA LEU A 112 2.55 -15.19 -10.82
C LEU A 112 2.32 -15.75 -12.23
N PRO A 113 1.08 -15.88 -12.74
CA PRO A 113 0.86 -16.41 -14.08
C PRO A 113 1.03 -15.39 -15.22
N GLU A 114 0.84 -14.07 -14.96
CA GLU A 114 0.65 -13.06 -16.00
C GLU A 114 1.74 -11.98 -16.02
N CYS A 115 2.63 -11.97 -15.02
CA CYS A 115 3.64 -10.93 -14.91
C CYS A 115 5.05 -11.52 -14.82
N PRO A 116 6.06 -10.88 -15.42
CA PRO A 116 7.43 -11.39 -15.40
C PRO A 116 8.08 -11.25 -14.02
N PRO A 117 8.82 -12.29 -13.54
CA PRO A 117 9.68 -12.19 -12.36
C PRO A 117 10.96 -11.37 -12.69
N PRO A 118 11.73 -10.93 -11.67
CA PRO A 118 11.46 -11.06 -10.24
C PRO A 118 10.35 -10.12 -9.75
N TYR A 119 9.75 -10.44 -8.58
CA TYR A 119 8.64 -9.65 -8.04
C TYR A 119 9.10 -8.77 -6.88
N PHE A 120 8.64 -7.53 -6.91
CA PHE A 120 8.87 -6.51 -5.88
C PHE A 120 7.54 -5.96 -5.39
N ALA A 121 7.47 -5.56 -4.12
CA ALA A 121 6.28 -4.89 -3.61
C ALA A 121 6.52 -3.41 -3.39
N LEU A 122 5.54 -2.59 -3.78
CA LEU A 122 5.39 -1.20 -3.38
C LEU A 122 4.07 -1.07 -2.63
N ALA A 123 4.11 -0.83 -1.31
CA ALA A 123 2.91 -0.78 -0.51
C ALA A 123 2.81 0.51 0.31
N HIS A 124 1.58 1.04 0.42
CA HIS A 124 1.32 2.25 1.18
C HIS A 124 0.48 1.97 2.42
N SER A 125 0.84 2.58 3.56
CA SER A 125 0.03 2.66 4.78
C SER A 125 -0.53 1.29 5.20
N MET A 126 -1.85 1.07 5.14
CA MET A 126 -2.51 -0.21 5.43
C MET A 126 -1.93 -1.37 4.60
N GLY A 127 -1.70 -1.16 3.30
CA GLY A 127 -1.10 -2.19 2.44
C GLY A 127 0.28 -2.64 2.93
N GLY A 128 1.10 -1.70 3.43
CA GLY A 128 2.37 -2.02 4.07
C GLY A 128 2.23 -2.87 5.33
N ALA A 129 1.22 -2.60 6.16
CA ALA A 129 0.93 -3.41 7.33
C ALA A 129 0.49 -4.84 6.95
N VAL A 130 -0.35 -4.98 5.92
CA VAL A 130 -0.78 -6.30 5.42
C VAL A 130 0.41 -7.11 4.90
N LEU A 131 1.30 -6.49 4.10
CA LEU A 131 2.47 -7.20 3.58
C LEU A 131 3.48 -7.60 4.66
N LEU A 132 3.67 -6.79 5.70
CA LEU A 132 4.49 -7.17 6.86
C LEU A 132 3.90 -8.36 7.61
N ARG A 133 2.56 -8.45 7.72
CA ARG A 133 1.88 -9.60 8.30
C ARG A 133 2.08 -10.86 7.44
N ALA A 134 1.87 -10.75 6.13
CA ALA A 134 2.08 -11.86 5.20
C ALA A 134 3.55 -12.37 5.23
N ALA A 135 4.52 -11.46 5.24
CA ALA A 135 5.94 -11.81 5.34
C ALA A 135 6.28 -12.46 6.69
N HIS A 136 5.72 -11.96 7.80
CA HIS A 136 5.86 -12.58 9.12
C HIS A 136 5.25 -13.98 9.17
N ALA A 137 4.12 -14.22 8.49
CA ALA A 137 3.48 -15.53 8.38
C ALA A 137 4.22 -16.49 7.44
N GLY A 138 5.33 -16.06 6.82
CA GLY A 138 6.18 -16.92 6.00
C GLY A 138 6.00 -16.78 4.48
N GLN A 139 5.14 -15.88 4.01
CA GLN A 139 5.01 -15.62 2.58
C GLN A 139 6.31 -15.03 2.00
N ARG A 140 6.72 -15.52 0.82
CA ARG A 140 7.99 -15.18 0.16
C ARG A 140 7.78 -14.85 -1.32
N TRP A 141 6.76 -14.03 -1.62
CA TRP A 141 6.46 -13.66 -3.01
C TRP A 141 7.47 -12.66 -3.60
N PHE A 142 8.06 -11.81 -2.74
CA PHE A 142 8.86 -10.68 -3.17
C PHE A 142 10.33 -10.84 -2.81
N GLU A 143 11.21 -10.42 -3.73
CA GLU A 143 12.63 -10.30 -3.41
C GLU A 143 12.90 -9.12 -2.47
N ARG A 144 12.15 -8.01 -2.63
CA ARG A 144 12.24 -6.80 -1.81
C ARG A 144 10.88 -6.14 -1.65
N MET A 145 10.68 -5.46 -0.54
CA MET A 145 9.51 -4.64 -0.30
C MET A 145 9.89 -3.19 -0.04
N VAL A 146 9.20 -2.24 -0.68
CA VAL A 146 9.28 -0.80 -0.42
C VAL A 146 7.95 -0.37 0.19
N LEU A 147 7.97 0.09 1.44
CA LEU A 147 6.80 0.44 2.21
C LEU A 147 6.77 1.95 2.49
N THR A 148 5.81 2.68 1.94
CA THR A 148 5.63 4.12 2.16
C THR A 148 4.64 4.35 3.30
N ALA A 149 5.08 5.07 4.32
CA ALA A 149 4.30 5.40 5.52
C ALA A 149 3.47 4.21 6.07
N PRO A 150 4.07 2.99 6.23
CA PRO A 150 3.32 1.81 6.65
C PRO A 150 2.64 2.00 8.00
N LEU A 151 1.43 1.44 8.17
CA LEU A 151 0.64 1.52 9.40
C LEU A 151 1.26 0.64 10.50
N ILE A 152 2.36 1.12 11.09
CA ILE A 152 3.05 0.43 12.21
C ILE A 152 2.43 0.82 13.54
N ASP A 153 2.16 2.11 13.75
CA ASP A 153 1.53 2.65 14.95
C ASP A 153 0.98 4.05 14.69
N LEU A 154 0.07 4.52 15.55
CA LEU A 154 -0.45 5.88 15.51
C LEU A 154 0.57 6.88 16.07
N PRO A 155 0.49 8.20 15.71
CA PRO A 155 1.42 9.20 16.20
C PRO A 155 1.45 9.34 17.73
N GLN A 156 0.31 9.10 18.38
CA GLN A 156 0.15 9.17 19.83
C GLN A 156 -0.50 7.89 20.37
N PRO A 157 0.23 6.76 20.42
CA PRO A 157 -0.36 5.46 20.74
C PRO A 157 -0.92 5.37 22.17
N ARG A 158 -0.39 6.17 23.12
CA ARG A 158 -0.90 6.19 24.51
C ARG A 158 -2.25 6.89 24.62
N SER A 159 -2.47 7.96 23.87
CA SER A 159 -3.75 8.67 23.83
C SER A 159 -4.83 7.89 23.05
N ALA A 160 -4.44 6.90 22.26
CA ALA A 160 -5.37 6.04 21.52
C ALA A 160 -5.95 4.89 22.36
N TRP A 161 -5.44 4.65 23.60
CA TRP A 161 -5.91 3.56 24.45
C TRP A 161 -7.41 3.63 24.80
N PRO A 162 -7.97 4.78 25.21
CA PRO A 162 -9.41 4.88 25.46
C PRO A 162 -10.26 4.60 24.22
N LEU A 163 -9.79 5.09 23.06
CA LEU A 163 -10.46 4.82 21.78
C LEU A 163 -10.42 3.34 21.44
N ARG A 164 -9.30 2.66 21.67
CA ARG A 164 -9.19 1.21 21.48
C ARG A 164 -10.18 0.45 22.35
N LEU A 165 -10.28 0.81 23.65
CA LEU A 165 -11.21 0.16 24.55
C LEU A 165 -12.66 0.38 24.09
N LEU A 166 -13.03 1.60 23.72
CA LEU A 166 -14.34 1.93 23.18
C LEU A 166 -14.66 1.09 21.93
N VAL A 167 -13.76 1.08 20.96
CA VAL A 167 -13.92 0.34 19.70
C VAL A 167 -14.07 -1.16 19.99
N ARG A 168 -13.26 -1.72 20.87
CA ARG A 168 -13.35 -3.12 21.29
C ARG A 168 -14.68 -3.45 21.94
N THR A 169 -15.17 -2.61 22.84
CA THR A 169 -16.47 -2.78 23.49
C THR A 169 -17.62 -2.72 22.48
N LEU A 170 -17.60 -1.73 21.58
CA LEU A 170 -18.62 -1.61 20.52
C LEU A 170 -18.63 -2.84 19.59
N ARG A 171 -17.45 -3.37 19.25
CA ARG A 171 -17.35 -4.59 18.46
C ARG A 171 -17.97 -5.79 19.17
N LEU A 172 -17.66 -5.99 20.46
CA LEU A 172 -18.23 -7.07 21.28
C LEU A 172 -19.75 -6.93 21.45
N ALA A 173 -20.26 -5.69 21.43
CA ALA A 173 -21.71 -5.41 21.44
C ALA A 173 -22.38 -5.61 20.07
N GLY A 174 -21.70 -6.18 19.06
CA GLY A 174 -22.27 -6.42 17.72
C GLY A 174 -22.29 -5.20 16.79
N LEU A 175 -21.69 -4.07 17.19
CA LEU A 175 -21.68 -2.82 16.42
C LEU A 175 -20.48 -2.72 15.46
N GLY A 176 -19.85 -3.83 15.11
CA GLY A 176 -18.66 -3.87 14.26
C GLY A 176 -18.82 -3.19 12.89
N GLY A 177 -20.01 -3.28 12.28
CA GLY A 177 -20.34 -2.63 11.02
C GLY A 177 -20.69 -1.15 11.11
N SER A 178 -20.72 -0.56 12.31
CA SER A 178 -20.97 0.87 12.50
C SER A 178 -19.71 1.69 12.24
N TYR A 179 -19.87 2.97 11.88
CA TYR A 179 -18.74 3.90 11.88
C TYR A 179 -18.21 4.13 13.30
N VAL A 180 -16.90 4.37 13.42
CA VAL A 180 -16.30 4.77 14.70
C VAL A 180 -16.96 6.07 15.19
N PRO A 181 -17.45 6.17 16.44
CA PRO A 181 -18.07 7.38 16.97
C PRO A 181 -17.17 8.62 16.82
N GLY A 182 -17.78 9.74 16.42
CA GLY A 182 -17.06 10.99 16.16
C GLY A 182 -16.30 11.02 14.83
N SER A 183 -16.27 9.93 14.07
CA SER A 183 -15.77 9.95 12.70
C SER A 183 -16.84 10.49 11.76
N ASN A 184 -16.46 11.50 10.93
CA ASN A 184 -17.39 12.05 9.95
C ASN A 184 -17.26 11.30 8.63
N VAL A 185 -18.37 10.75 8.15
CA VAL A 185 -18.45 10.03 6.86
C VAL A 185 -18.00 10.91 5.70
N ASP A 186 -18.30 12.20 5.77
CA ASP A 186 -17.99 13.17 4.71
C ASP A 186 -16.60 13.82 4.83
N ARG A 187 -15.83 13.48 5.88
CA ARG A 187 -14.48 14.06 6.06
C ARG A 187 -13.53 13.80 4.89
N THR A 188 -13.74 12.75 4.14
CA THR A 188 -12.95 12.43 2.94
C THR A 188 -13.36 13.23 1.72
N ARG A 189 -14.63 13.70 1.66
CA ARG A 189 -15.18 14.49 0.55
C ARG A 189 -15.09 16.01 0.76
N ALA A 190 -15.11 16.48 2.01
CA ALA A 190 -15.45 17.87 2.32
C ALA A 190 -14.27 18.76 2.71
N LYS A 191 -13.08 18.24 2.89
CA LYS A 191 -11.94 19.10 3.19
C LYS A 191 -11.26 19.47 1.89
N GLY A 192 -11.45 20.73 1.48
CA GLY A 192 -10.61 21.36 0.48
C GLY A 192 -9.13 21.20 0.84
N PHE A 193 -8.24 21.46 -0.10
CA PHE A 193 -6.80 21.31 0.05
C PHE A 193 -6.20 21.97 1.32
N PRO A 194 -6.66 23.16 1.81
CA PRO A 194 -6.15 23.74 3.04
C PRO A 194 -6.32 22.78 4.24
N GLY A 195 -5.19 22.43 4.88
CA GLY A 195 -5.19 21.54 6.05
C GLY A 195 -5.30 20.05 5.73
N ASN A 196 -5.24 19.63 4.47
CA ASN A 196 -5.20 18.23 4.07
C ASN A 196 -4.01 17.51 4.73
N PRO A 197 -4.23 16.42 5.48
CA PRO A 197 -3.15 15.70 6.15
C PRO A 197 -2.41 14.71 5.24
N LEU A 198 -2.91 14.46 4.01
CA LEU A 198 -2.46 13.37 3.15
C LEU A 198 -1.32 13.78 2.23
N THR A 199 -1.42 14.94 1.57
CA THR A 199 -0.42 15.46 0.64
C THR A 199 -0.26 16.96 0.73
N SER A 200 0.93 17.49 0.43
CA SER A 200 1.19 18.92 0.28
C SER A 200 1.07 19.40 -1.18
N ASP A 201 0.79 18.49 -2.13
CA ASP A 201 0.65 18.80 -3.54
C ASP A 201 -0.82 19.09 -3.90
N PRO A 202 -1.17 20.34 -4.28
CA PRO A 202 -2.54 20.71 -4.61
C PRO A 202 -3.03 20.09 -5.93
N GLU A 203 -2.13 19.87 -6.90
CA GLU A 203 -2.50 19.37 -8.22
C GLU A 203 -2.85 17.87 -8.14
N ARG A 204 -2.01 17.07 -7.48
CA ARG A 204 -2.27 15.63 -7.25
C ARG A 204 -3.51 15.43 -6.37
N HIS A 205 -3.70 16.28 -5.37
CA HIS A 205 -4.94 16.27 -4.58
C HIS A 205 -6.17 16.56 -5.45
N ALA A 206 -6.15 17.61 -6.27
CA ALA A 206 -7.25 17.98 -7.15
C ALA A 206 -7.52 16.89 -8.19
N ARG A 207 -6.47 16.29 -8.76
CA ARG A 207 -6.56 15.15 -9.67
C ARG A 207 -7.32 13.97 -9.06
N ASN A 208 -6.94 13.55 -7.86
CA ASN A 208 -7.60 12.45 -7.16
C ASN A 208 -9.05 12.80 -6.78
N ALA A 209 -9.31 14.05 -6.39
CA ALA A 209 -10.66 14.53 -6.13
C ALA A 209 -11.54 14.52 -7.40
N ALA A 210 -10.99 14.85 -8.57
CA ALA A 210 -11.69 14.80 -9.85
C ALA A 210 -12.10 13.38 -10.24
N VAL A 211 -11.22 12.38 -10.00
CA VAL A 211 -11.55 10.97 -10.21
C VAL A 211 -12.73 10.55 -9.34
N VAL A 212 -12.70 10.88 -8.04
CA VAL A 212 -13.79 10.57 -7.10
C VAL A 212 -15.09 11.36 -7.44
N ALA A 213 -14.97 12.57 -7.95
CA ALA A 213 -16.16 13.35 -8.37
C ALA A 213 -16.85 12.70 -9.58
N GLN A 214 -16.08 12.09 -10.48
CA GLN A 214 -16.59 11.41 -11.66
C GLN A 214 -17.16 10.02 -11.32
N ASP A 215 -16.52 9.30 -10.39
CA ASP A 215 -16.99 8.01 -9.88
C ASP A 215 -16.93 7.95 -8.34
N PRO A 216 -17.98 8.40 -7.65
CA PRO A 216 -18.04 8.39 -6.20
C PRO A 216 -17.97 6.99 -5.56
N ALA A 217 -18.22 5.92 -6.33
CA ALA A 217 -18.16 4.56 -5.83
C ALA A 217 -16.72 4.11 -5.49
N LEU A 218 -15.71 4.77 -6.08
CA LEU A 218 -14.30 4.51 -5.76
C LEU A 218 -13.93 4.88 -4.31
N ALA A 219 -14.60 5.89 -3.75
CA ALA A 219 -14.26 6.41 -2.44
C ALA A 219 -15.00 5.66 -1.32
N ILE A 220 -14.34 5.53 -0.18
CA ILE A 220 -14.94 5.08 1.07
C ILE A 220 -14.90 6.17 2.13
N GLY A 221 -15.80 6.07 3.10
CA GLY A 221 -15.87 6.99 4.24
C GLY A 221 -14.93 6.60 5.39
N ALA A 222 -15.29 7.04 6.57
CA ALA A 222 -14.59 6.74 7.81
C ALA A 222 -14.48 5.22 8.06
N PRO A 223 -13.54 4.76 8.88
CA PRO A 223 -13.43 3.35 9.23
C PRO A 223 -14.62 2.86 10.03
N THR A 224 -14.98 1.59 9.84
CA THR A 224 -15.92 0.91 10.72
C THR A 224 -15.22 0.53 12.02
N VAL A 225 -16.02 0.28 13.06
CA VAL A 225 -15.56 -0.19 14.37
C VAL A 225 -14.71 -1.45 14.22
N ALA A 226 -15.16 -2.44 13.43
CA ALA A 226 -14.40 -3.68 13.27
C ALA A 226 -13.08 -3.45 12.50
N TRP A 227 -13.08 -2.62 11.44
CA TRP A 227 -11.84 -2.29 10.73
C TRP A 227 -10.82 -1.64 11.67
N PHE A 228 -11.28 -0.71 12.52
CA PHE A 228 -10.39 0.03 13.42
C PHE A 228 -9.84 -0.87 14.53
N ASP A 229 -10.67 -1.78 15.07
CA ASP A 229 -10.24 -2.80 16.03
C ASP A 229 -9.19 -3.75 15.43
N ALA A 230 -9.42 -4.24 14.20
CA ALA A 230 -8.47 -5.08 13.48
C ALA A 230 -7.14 -4.38 13.19
N ALA A 231 -7.19 -3.06 12.89
CA ALA A 231 -5.99 -2.23 12.75
C ALA A 231 -5.22 -2.11 14.08
N PHE A 232 -5.93 -1.88 15.18
CA PHE A 232 -5.29 -1.86 16.51
C PHE A 232 -4.65 -3.20 16.87
N ASP A 233 -5.33 -4.32 16.63
CA ASP A 233 -4.78 -5.65 16.89
C ASP A 233 -3.50 -5.88 16.08
N THR A 234 -3.46 -5.43 14.82
CA THR A 234 -2.28 -5.49 13.96
C THR A 234 -1.13 -4.64 14.52
N MET A 235 -1.39 -3.38 14.88
CA MET A 235 -0.39 -2.48 15.47
C MET A 235 0.17 -3.01 16.79
N VAL A 236 -0.67 -3.65 17.62
CA VAL A 236 -0.23 -4.30 18.85
C VAL A 236 0.68 -5.49 18.55
N GLY A 237 0.34 -6.30 17.55
CA GLY A 237 1.22 -7.39 17.10
C GLY A 237 2.61 -6.89 16.71
N PHE A 238 2.71 -5.78 15.99
CA PHE A 238 4.00 -5.19 15.59
C PHE A 238 4.88 -4.71 16.75
N ARG A 239 4.32 -4.51 17.94
CA ARG A 239 5.09 -4.13 19.15
C ARG A 239 5.82 -5.29 19.78
N ALA A 240 5.49 -6.55 19.45
CA ALA A 240 6.20 -7.71 19.98
C ALA A 240 7.69 -7.65 19.61
N ALA A 241 8.53 -8.02 20.58
CA ALA A 241 9.98 -7.87 20.43
C ALA A 241 10.55 -8.71 19.28
N ASP A 242 10.01 -9.89 19.06
CA ASP A 242 10.45 -10.85 18.05
C ASP A 242 9.75 -10.69 16.67
N TYR A 243 8.75 -9.80 16.58
CA TYR A 243 7.94 -9.68 15.35
C TYR A 243 8.80 -9.34 14.10
N PRO A 244 9.63 -8.28 14.13
CA PRO A 244 10.41 -7.91 12.96
C PRO A 244 11.44 -8.98 12.53
N SER A 245 11.97 -9.79 13.46
CA SER A 245 12.96 -10.80 13.16
C SER A 245 12.44 -11.94 12.25
N LYS A 246 11.12 -12.12 12.19
CA LYS A 246 10.44 -13.10 11.34
C LYS A 246 10.18 -12.58 9.91
N VAL A 247 10.38 -11.29 9.66
CA VAL A 247 10.31 -10.71 8.32
C VAL A 247 11.65 -10.93 7.61
N GLY A 248 11.78 -12.06 6.95
CA GLY A 248 13.04 -12.57 6.44
C GLY A 248 13.42 -12.11 5.02
N LEU A 249 12.95 -10.93 4.56
CA LEU A 249 13.32 -10.35 3.27
C LEU A 249 13.72 -8.88 3.43
N PRO A 250 14.48 -8.31 2.47
CA PRO A 250 14.87 -6.91 2.50
C PRO A 250 13.66 -5.99 2.42
N VAL A 251 13.57 -5.00 3.33
CA VAL A 251 12.49 -4.02 3.39
C VAL A 251 13.05 -2.60 3.49
N LEU A 252 12.67 -1.73 2.57
CA LEU A 252 12.86 -0.28 2.67
C LEU A 252 11.58 0.34 3.24
N MET A 253 11.69 0.97 4.41
CA MET A 253 10.60 1.73 5.02
C MET A 253 10.83 3.22 4.81
N VAL A 254 9.93 3.88 4.07
CA VAL A 254 9.97 5.31 3.82
C VAL A 254 8.92 5.99 4.70
N ALA A 255 9.38 6.81 5.63
CA ALA A 255 8.53 7.58 6.54
C ALA A 255 8.34 9.01 6.04
N ALA A 256 7.15 9.56 6.23
CA ALA A 256 6.84 10.95 5.97
C ALA A 256 7.09 11.80 7.23
N GLY A 257 7.93 12.83 7.12
CA GLY A 257 8.36 13.64 8.28
C GLY A 257 7.26 14.51 8.89
N SER A 258 6.23 14.86 8.11
CA SER A 258 5.06 15.63 8.57
C SER A 258 3.79 14.78 8.65
N ASP A 259 3.91 13.45 8.78
CA ASP A 259 2.79 12.52 8.87
C ASP A 259 1.97 12.75 10.15
N ARG A 260 0.64 12.85 9.97
CA ARG A 260 -0.33 12.99 11.07
C ARG A 260 -1.24 11.78 11.20
N ILE A 261 -1.06 10.78 10.35
CA ILE A 261 -1.88 9.55 10.29
C ILE A 261 -1.16 8.40 10.98
N VAL A 262 0.13 8.19 10.65
CA VAL A 262 0.97 7.14 11.25
C VAL A 262 2.22 7.72 11.91
N SER A 263 2.83 6.96 12.79
CA SER A 263 4.01 7.38 13.55
C SER A 263 5.31 7.14 12.77
N ALA A 264 5.91 8.19 12.21
CA ALA A 264 7.24 8.11 11.60
C ALA A 264 8.30 7.53 12.56
N ALA A 265 8.23 7.86 13.85
CA ALA A 265 9.13 7.30 14.85
C ALA A 265 8.91 5.80 15.08
N ALA A 266 7.66 5.31 14.99
CA ALA A 266 7.39 3.88 15.08
C ALA A 266 7.92 3.12 13.86
N ILE A 267 7.77 3.71 12.66
CA ILE A 267 8.34 3.17 11.42
C ILE A 267 9.86 3.02 11.54
N ALA A 268 10.57 4.07 11.99
CA ALA A 268 12.02 4.04 12.17
C ALA A 268 12.46 2.96 13.16
N ARG A 269 11.77 2.88 14.32
CA ARG A 269 12.07 1.83 15.33
C ARG A 269 11.80 0.41 14.83
N PHE A 270 10.75 0.23 14.04
CA PHE A 270 10.45 -1.08 13.46
C PHE A 270 11.49 -1.47 12.41
N ALA A 271 11.84 -0.55 11.50
CA ALA A 271 12.86 -0.76 10.47
C ALA A 271 14.22 -1.15 11.07
N ALA A 272 14.63 -0.49 12.16
CA ALA A 272 15.89 -0.78 12.85
C ALA A 272 15.95 -2.19 13.48
N ARG A 273 14.81 -2.87 13.60
CA ARG A 273 14.71 -4.23 14.18
C ARG A 273 14.55 -5.31 13.11
N LEU A 274 14.37 -4.93 11.84
CA LEU A 274 14.32 -5.87 10.73
C LEU A 274 15.72 -6.43 10.44
N PRO A 275 15.86 -7.73 10.12
CA PRO A 275 17.16 -8.34 9.77
C PRO A 275 17.82 -7.69 8.55
N ALA A 276 17.02 -7.27 7.57
CA ALA A 276 17.47 -6.58 6.35
C ALA A 276 16.61 -5.33 6.12
N GLY A 277 16.50 -4.48 7.16
CA GLY A 277 15.72 -3.25 7.14
C GLY A 277 16.55 -2.04 6.70
N SER A 278 15.97 -1.22 5.84
CA SER A 278 16.44 0.12 5.49
C SER A 278 15.37 1.14 5.84
N HIS A 279 15.77 2.34 6.20
CA HIS A 279 14.85 3.41 6.57
C HIS A 279 15.25 4.73 5.93
N LEU A 280 14.26 5.42 5.36
CA LEU A 280 14.37 6.79 4.87
C LEU A 280 13.25 7.63 5.48
N MET A 281 13.58 8.85 5.92
CA MET A 281 12.58 9.86 6.30
C MET A 281 12.61 11.01 5.31
N ILE A 282 11.50 11.26 4.60
CA ILE A 282 11.34 12.41 3.71
C ILE A 282 10.79 13.58 4.52
N ARG A 283 11.65 14.56 4.83
CA ARG A 283 11.28 15.75 5.60
C ARG A 283 10.23 16.57 4.84
N GLY A 284 9.22 17.07 5.56
CA GLY A 284 8.15 17.87 4.98
C GLY A 284 7.05 17.07 4.28
N ALA A 285 7.31 15.84 3.85
CA ALA A 285 6.27 14.99 3.25
C ALA A 285 5.16 14.69 4.24
N ARG A 286 3.91 14.69 3.77
CA ARG A 286 2.74 14.19 4.47
C ARG A 286 2.53 12.71 4.17
N HIS A 287 1.43 12.14 4.63
CA HIS A 287 1.18 10.70 4.62
C HIS A 287 1.36 10.00 3.26
N GLU A 288 0.81 10.57 2.20
CA GLU A 288 0.79 9.97 0.87
C GLU A 288 2.03 10.36 0.03
N ILE A 289 3.19 9.80 0.38
CA ILE A 289 4.50 10.12 -0.22
C ILE A 289 4.48 10.04 -1.76
N LEU A 290 3.77 9.08 -2.34
CA LEU A 290 3.65 8.90 -3.79
C LEU A 290 2.77 9.99 -4.45
N GLN A 291 2.01 10.73 -3.67
CA GLN A 291 1.16 11.84 -4.09
C GLN A 291 1.70 13.20 -3.65
N GLU A 292 2.93 13.27 -3.14
CA GLU A 292 3.59 14.48 -2.70
C GLU A 292 4.20 15.28 -3.86
N GLN A 293 4.65 16.49 -3.55
CA GLN A 293 5.39 17.35 -4.47
C GLN A 293 6.61 16.62 -5.06
N ASP A 294 7.01 17.01 -6.25
CA ASP A 294 8.10 16.36 -7.00
C ASP A 294 9.42 16.32 -6.22
N SER A 295 9.71 17.31 -5.38
CA SER A 295 10.88 17.30 -4.52
C SER A 295 10.90 16.16 -3.48
N CYS A 296 9.72 15.78 -2.96
CA CYS A 296 9.57 14.63 -2.07
C CYS A 296 9.59 13.32 -2.86
N ARG A 297 8.90 13.29 -4.00
CA ARG A 297 8.89 12.12 -4.90
C ARG A 297 10.27 11.79 -5.45
N ALA A 298 11.08 12.81 -5.80
CA ALA A 298 12.44 12.59 -6.26
C ALA A 298 13.30 11.88 -5.21
N GLN A 299 13.18 12.24 -3.93
CA GLN A 299 13.87 11.54 -2.84
C GLN A 299 13.39 10.09 -2.69
N PHE A 300 12.07 9.87 -2.81
CA PHE A 300 11.51 8.52 -2.81
C PHE A 300 12.06 7.68 -3.97
N TRP A 301 12.02 8.20 -5.19
CA TRP A 301 12.47 7.47 -6.38
C TRP A 301 13.97 7.19 -6.35
N ALA A 302 14.79 8.11 -5.86
CA ALA A 302 16.22 7.87 -5.68
C ALA A 302 16.49 6.70 -4.72
N ALA A 303 15.73 6.63 -3.62
CA ALA A 303 15.84 5.52 -2.68
C ALA A 303 15.30 4.20 -3.25
N PHE A 304 14.20 4.27 -4.00
CA PHE A 304 13.63 3.12 -4.70
C PHE A 304 14.64 2.55 -5.70
N ASP A 305 15.21 3.39 -6.56
CA ASP A 305 16.15 3.00 -7.60
C ASP A 305 17.45 2.38 -7.02
N ALA A 306 17.89 2.86 -5.86
CA ALA A 306 19.02 2.29 -5.13
C ALA A 306 18.68 0.96 -4.45
N PHE A 307 17.44 0.78 -4.01
CA PHE A 307 17.02 -0.39 -3.24
C PHE A 307 16.45 -1.52 -4.10
N VAL A 308 15.78 -1.20 -5.21
CA VAL A 308 15.20 -2.18 -6.15
C VAL A 308 16.02 -2.19 -7.44
N PRO A 309 17.21 -2.83 -7.45
CA PRO A 309 18.02 -2.93 -8.64
C PRO A 309 17.27 -3.78 -9.68
N GLY A 310 17.50 -3.48 -10.96
CA GLY A 310 17.12 -4.37 -12.04
C GLY A 310 17.87 -5.73 -11.92
N PRO A 311 17.55 -6.70 -12.78
CA PRO A 311 18.25 -7.97 -12.78
C PRO A 311 19.76 -7.70 -12.79
N SER A 312 20.47 -8.28 -11.82
CA SER A 312 21.93 -8.21 -11.78
C SER A 312 22.44 -8.71 -13.12
N ALA A 313 23.29 -7.94 -13.81
CA ALA A 313 23.99 -8.46 -14.96
C ALA A 313 24.61 -9.82 -14.54
N PRO A 314 24.53 -10.87 -15.37
CA PRO A 314 25.09 -12.15 -15.03
C PRO A 314 26.55 -11.91 -14.62
N MET A 315 26.92 -12.36 -13.41
CA MET A 315 28.31 -12.28 -12.94
C MET A 315 29.15 -12.99 -13.99
N THR A 316 29.91 -12.23 -14.75
CA THR A 316 30.94 -12.82 -15.61
C THR A 316 31.89 -13.58 -14.67
N PRO A 317 32.05 -14.92 -14.79
CA PRO A 317 32.97 -15.62 -13.94
C PRO A 317 34.31 -14.93 -14.03
N ALA A 318 34.89 -14.58 -12.89
CA ALA A 318 36.22 -13.97 -12.81
C ALA A 318 37.16 -14.80 -13.65
N GLY A 319 37.74 -14.19 -14.68
CA GLY A 319 38.64 -14.88 -15.61
C GLY A 319 39.73 -15.65 -14.82
N THR A 320 39.91 -16.87 -15.19
CA THR A 320 41.01 -17.71 -14.71
C THR A 320 42.30 -16.91 -14.85
N PRO A 321 43.13 -16.77 -13.80
CA PRO A 321 44.38 -16.02 -13.93
C PRO A 321 45.23 -16.72 -15.01
N ALA A 322 45.67 -15.94 -16.01
CA ALA A 322 46.58 -16.42 -17.04
C ALA A 322 47.85 -16.92 -16.34
N THR A 323 48.11 -18.19 -16.47
CA THR A 323 49.40 -18.79 -16.07
C THR A 323 50.48 -18.20 -16.97
N LEU A 324 51.31 -17.32 -16.40
CA LEU A 324 52.53 -16.87 -17.06
C LEU A 324 53.51 -18.06 -17.09
N ILE A 325 53.83 -18.52 -18.29
CA ILE A 325 54.96 -19.36 -18.60
C ILE A 325 56.19 -18.50 -18.87
#